data_ee3b3a8243f9511ea8c1b26b581788c8
#
_entry.id   ee3b3a8243f9511ea8c1b26b581788c8
#
_cell.length_a   1.000
_cell.length_b   1.000
_cell.length_c   1.000
_cell.angle_alpha   90.00
_cell.angle_beta   90.00
_cell.angle_gamma   90.00
#
_symmetry.space_group_name_H-M   'P 1'
#
loop_
_entity.id
_entity.type
_entity.pdbx_description
1 polymer ?
#
loop_
_entity_poly.entity_id
_entity_poly.type
_entity_poly.pdbx_seq_one_letter_code
_entity_poly.pdbx_strand_id
1 'polypeptide(L)' 'MTKEEEIRMINEKLDFYVMEASDEEFNTEEVRKLVKRLDELDPIPLPW' A
#
# COMPACT_ATOMS: atom_id res chain seq x y z
N MET A 1 -7.75 -13.67 -8.61
CA MET A 1 -7.07 -13.26 -7.36
C MET A 1 -8.10 -12.79 -6.34
N THR A 2 -8.00 -13.24 -5.10
CA THR A 2 -8.93 -12.81 -4.06
C THR A 2 -8.52 -11.45 -3.51
N LYS A 3 -9.48 -10.80 -2.85
CA LYS A 3 -9.24 -9.50 -2.21
C LYS A 3 -8.09 -9.60 -1.18
N GLU A 4 -8.07 -10.67 -0.41
CA GLU A 4 -7.06 -10.88 0.61
C GLU A 4 -5.67 -11.04 0.00
N GLU A 5 -5.57 -11.76 -1.10
CA GLU A 5 -4.30 -11.92 -1.80
C GLU A 5 -3.80 -10.60 -2.36
N GLU A 6 -4.69 -9.78 -2.90
CA GLU A 6 -4.33 -8.49 -3.43
C GLU A 6 -3.83 -7.57 -2.32
N ILE A 7 -4.53 -7.56 -1.18
CA ILE A 7 -4.10 -6.77 -0.01
C ILE A 7 -2.70 -7.20 0.44
N ARG A 8 -2.46 -8.50 0.51
CA ARG A 8 -1.15 -9.02 0.89
C ARG A 8 -0.07 -8.56 -0.08
N MET A 9 -0.33 -8.64 -1.38
CA MET A 9 0.65 -8.21 -2.39
C MET A 9 0.99 -6.73 -2.23
N ILE A 10 -0.02 -5.91 -2.04
CA ILE A 10 0.19 -4.47 -1.87
C ILE A 10 1.01 -4.21 -0.61
N ASN A 11 0.67 -4.86 0.49
CA ASN A 11 1.40 -4.70 1.75
C ASN A 11 2.86 -5.13 1.61
N GLU A 12 3.13 -6.22 0.91
CA GLU A 12 4.49 -6.68 0.68
C GLU A 12 5.29 -5.65 -0.13
N LYS A 13 4.68 -5.07 -1.15
CA LYS A 13 5.34 -4.05 -1.95
C LYS A 13 5.63 -2.80 -1.15
N LEU A 14 4.67 -2.36 -0.34
CA LEU A 14 4.85 -1.19 0.51
C LEU A 14 5.96 -1.43 1.54
N ASP A 15 5.98 -2.61 2.13
CA ASP A 15 7.01 -2.99 3.08
C ASP A 15 8.40 -2.96 2.44
N PHE A 16 8.50 -3.46 1.22
CA PHE A 16 9.74 -3.41 0.46
C PHE A 16 10.21 -1.97 0.26
N TYR A 17 9.30 -1.08 -0.14
CA TYR A 17 9.64 0.33 -0.33
C TYR A 17 10.10 0.98 0.96
N VAL A 18 9.46 0.66 2.08
CA VAL A 18 9.84 1.21 3.39
C VAL A 18 11.25 0.77 3.76
N MET A 19 11.60 -0.48 3.48
CA MET A 19 12.90 -1.03 3.86
C MET A 19 14.03 -0.65 2.90
N GLU A 20 13.73 -0.60 1.60
CA GLU A 20 14.76 -0.46 0.57
C GLU A 20 14.81 0.93 -0.06
N ALA A 21 13.69 1.62 -0.15
CA ALA A 21 13.62 2.90 -0.83
C ALA A 21 13.87 4.06 0.12
N SER A 22 14.45 5.15 -0.42
CA SER A 22 14.57 6.39 0.33
C SER A 22 13.21 7.08 0.41
N ASP A 23 13.12 8.11 1.25
CA ASP A 23 11.89 8.89 1.39
C ASP A 23 11.41 9.45 0.06
N GLU A 24 12.35 9.88 -0.78
CA GLU A 24 12.02 10.43 -2.10
C GLU A 24 11.44 9.35 -3.02
N GLU A 25 12.01 8.16 -3.00
CA GLU A 25 11.53 7.05 -3.81
C GLU A 25 10.20 6.53 -3.26
N PHE A 26 10.04 6.53 -1.96
CA PHE A 26 8.79 6.10 -1.33
C PHE A 26 7.62 6.99 -1.75
N ASN A 27 7.86 8.27 -1.97
CA ASN A 27 6.81 9.23 -2.31
C ASN A 27 6.58 9.33 -3.83
N THR A 28 6.55 8.19 -4.52
CA THR A 28 6.30 8.13 -5.96
C THR A 28 4.81 7.91 -6.24
N GLU A 29 4.41 8.12 -7.50
CA GLU A 29 3.05 7.85 -7.93
C GLU A 29 2.68 6.39 -7.72
N GLU A 30 3.63 5.49 -7.94
CA GLU A 30 3.39 4.06 -7.78
C GLU A 30 2.95 3.74 -6.35
N VAL A 31 3.66 4.28 -5.37
CA VAL A 31 3.31 4.09 -3.97
C VAL A 31 1.93 4.67 -3.67
N ARG A 32 1.64 5.84 -4.20
CA ARG A 32 0.34 6.47 -4.00
C ARG A 32 -0.79 5.63 -4.57
N LYS A 33 -0.58 5.03 -5.74
CA LYS A 33 -1.57 4.14 -6.36
C LYS A 33 -1.79 2.90 -5.51
N LEU A 34 -0.72 2.34 -4.98
CA LEU A 34 -0.81 1.17 -4.11
C LEU A 34 -1.58 1.49 -2.83
N VAL A 35 -1.27 2.60 -2.20
CA VAL A 35 -1.95 3.03 -0.98
C VAL A 35 -3.44 3.28 -1.26
N LYS A 36 -3.73 3.94 -2.35
CA LYS A 36 -5.11 4.22 -2.73
C LYS A 36 -5.89 2.93 -2.96
N ARG A 37 -5.28 1.98 -3.66
CA ARG A 37 -5.92 0.69 -3.92
C ARG A 37 -6.16 -0.08 -2.63
N LEU A 38 -5.18 -0.05 -1.74
CA LEU A 38 -5.31 -0.72 -0.44
C LEU A 38 -6.46 -0.11 0.36
N ASP A 39 -6.58 1.20 0.33
CA ASP A 39 -7.67 1.90 1.02
C ASP A 39 -9.04 1.50 0.47
N GLU A 40 -9.14 1.26 -0.83
CA GLU A 40 -10.38 0.80 -1.45
C GLU A 40 -10.71 -0.63 -1.05
N LEU A 41 -9.71 -1.48 -0.94
CA LEU A 41 -9.90 -2.89 -0.60
C LEU A 41 -10.14 -3.11 0.89
N ASP A 42 -9.44 -2.35 1.71
CA ASP A 42 -9.48 -2.51 3.16
C ASP A 42 -9.44 -1.15 3.84
N PRO A 43 -10.54 -0.38 3.74
CA PRO A 43 -10.58 0.94 4.35
C PRO A 43 -10.49 0.85 5.87
N ILE A 44 -9.63 1.68 6.44
CA ILE A 44 -9.46 1.72 7.89
C ILE A 44 -10.58 2.58 8.46
N PRO A 45 -11.44 2.02 9.31
CA PRO A 45 -12.52 2.81 9.92
C PRO A 45 -11.96 3.86 10.86
N LEU A 46 -12.44 5.08 10.72
CA LEU A 46 -12.05 6.16 11.61
C LEU A 46 -12.74 6.00 12.95
N PRO A 47 -12.03 6.30 14.04
CA PRO A 47 -12.60 6.12 15.39
C PRO A 47 -13.63 7.18 15.78
N TRP A 48 -13.94 8.10 14.90
CA TRP A 48 -14.93 9.14 15.17
C TRP A 48 -15.92 9.32 14.03
#